data_8550a72ef1de48077d9147e77a3683ca
#
_entry.id   8550a72ef1de48077d9147e77a3683ca
#
_cell.length_a   1.000
_cell.length_b   1.000
_cell.length_c   1.000
_cell.angle_alpha   90.00
_cell.angle_beta   90.00
_cell.angle_gamma   90.00
#
_symmetry.space_group_name_H-M   'P 1'
#
loop_
_entity.id
_entity.type
_entity.pdbx_description
1 polymer ?
#
loop_
_entity_poly.entity_id
_entity_poly.type
_entity_poly.pdbx_seq_one_letter_code
_entity_poly.pdbx_strand_id
1 'polypeptide(L)'
;MSADKKSSLKTFPKIGKFIIIFFAIAFIIAGIRAYQLYQYIFRQNVKTDYVLYIHENDTFEQVTAKLTESDVLHSLKAFNWVSKKKEYAKSVKTGRYLLKKGMNTNQIVNMLKGGLQTPLNVTFNNVRTKEDLAGKVSKYLVADSLSILNLFSNNELIQKYGFTTETFRTMFIPDTYEFYWTTSAEEFAERMKSEYDKFWNAERRKKAEEINLTPVEITTLASIVQAEIAKKEELKRIAGLYMNRLKRGQLLQADPTVKYAVGDFSLKRILNVHLQIDSPYNTYKNAGLPPGPINFPETTTIDAVLNFEKHNYLYMCAKEDFSGYHNFAATLDEHNRNAAKYRAALDRNNIK
;
A
#
# COMPACT_ATOMS: atom_id res chain seq x y z
N MET A 1 89.87 29.40 38.81
CA MET A 1 89.67 29.75 37.41
C MET A 1 88.33 29.14 36.97
N SER A 2 87.28 29.94 37.00
CA SER A 2 85.95 29.54 36.58
C SER A 2 85.62 30.31 35.31
N ALA A 3 85.37 29.59 34.22
CA ALA A 3 85.06 30.21 32.93
C ALA A 3 83.50 30.18 32.73
N ASP A 4 82.93 31.38 32.83
CA ASP A 4 81.54 31.66 32.54
C ASP A 4 81.25 31.44 31.03
N LYS A 5 80.46 30.44 30.72
CA LYS A 5 79.90 30.20 29.40
C LYS A 5 78.62 31.01 29.25
N LYS A 6 78.73 32.29 28.81
CA LYS A 6 77.54 33.04 28.33
C LYS A 6 77.01 32.40 27.07
N SER A 7 75.83 31.80 27.18
CA SER A 7 75.03 31.35 26.02
C SER A 7 74.50 32.56 25.25
N SER A 8 75.02 32.84 24.08
CA SER A 8 74.52 33.89 23.19
C SER A 8 73.22 33.44 22.56
N LEU A 9 72.09 33.93 23.05
CA LEU A 9 70.82 33.88 22.36
C LEU A 9 70.94 34.64 21.04
N LYS A 10 71.06 33.93 19.93
CA LYS A 10 71.01 34.50 18.59
C LYS A 10 69.69 35.23 18.37
N THR A 11 69.77 36.59 18.38
CA THR A 11 68.61 37.42 18.02
C THR A 11 68.35 37.27 16.54
N PHE A 12 67.18 36.63 16.22
CA PHE A 12 66.68 36.51 14.84
C PHE A 12 66.55 37.92 14.23
N PRO A 13 67.03 38.13 12.97
CA PRO A 13 66.90 39.43 12.29
C PRO A 13 65.38 39.79 12.21
N LYS A 14 65.11 41.13 12.35
CA LYS A 14 63.68 41.61 12.39
C LYS A 14 62.81 41.03 11.27
N ILE A 15 63.34 40.82 10.06
CA ILE A 15 62.72 40.22 8.90
C ILE A 15 62.27 38.76 9.20
N GLY A 16 63.07 37.93 9.87
CA GLY A 16 62.71 36.57 10.26
C GLY A 16 61.58 36.53 11.22
N LYS A 17 61.43 37.49 12.14
CA LYS A 17 60.23 37.55 13.04
C LYS A 17 58.94 37.87 12.29
N PHE A 18 59.03 38.80 11.30
CA PHE A 18 57.83 39.10 10.45
C PHE A 18 57.39 37.89 9.62
N ILE A 19 58.32 37.13 9.06
CA ILE A 19 58.04 35.91 8.30
C ILE A 19 57.35 34.86 9.21
N ILE A 20 57.84 34.64 10.41
CA ILE A 20 57.24 33.69 11.38
C ILE A 20 55.83 34.14 11.76
N ILE A 21 55.60 35.42 12.03
CA ILE A 21 54.33 36.00 12.36
C ILE A 21 53.35 35.82 11.18
N PHE A 22 53.80 36.09 9.94
CA PHE A 22 52.99 35.88 8.73
C PHE A 22 52.52 34.43 8.59
N PHE A 23 53.43 33.45 8.72
CA PHE A 23 53.09 32.03 8.66
C PHE A 23 52.19 31.59 9.81
N ALA A 24 52.38 32.12 11.02
CA ALA A 24 51.48 31.84 12.16
C ALA A 24 50.06 32.35 11.90
N ILE A 25 49.90 33.57 11.38
CA ILE A 25 48.59 34.13 11.00
C ILE A 25 47.98 33.32 9.87
N ALA A 26 48.72 32.98 8.82
CA ALA A 26 48.23 32.14 7.72
C ALA A 26 47.76 30.77 8.21
N PHE A 27 48.48 30.12 9.14
CA PHE A 27 48.11 28.85 9.74
C PHE A 27 46.84 28.96 10.57
N ILE A 28 46.69 30.04 11.38
CA ILE A 28 45.46 30.30 12.15
C ILE A 28 44.25 30.47 11.20
N ILE A 29 44.43 31.29 10.14
CA ILE A 29 43.38 31.50 9.13
C ILE A 29 43.00 30.16 8.47
N ALA A 30 43.97 29.34 8.08
CA ALA A 30 43.76 28.04 7.49
C ALA A 30 43.00 27.10 8.46
N GLY A 31 43.39 27.10 9.75
CA GLY A 31 42.69 26.34 10.80
C GLY A 31 41.22 26.77 10.98
N ILE A 32 40.96 28.08 11.02
CA ILE A 32 39.60 28.62 11.10
C ILE A 32 38.78 28.19 9.87
N ARG A 33 39.38 28.29 8.67
CA ARG A 33 38.71 27.86 7.42
C ARG A 33 38.42 26.36 7.42
N ALA A 34 39.37 25.53 7.83
CA ALA A 34 39.19 24.09 7.95
C ALA A 34 38.07 23.75 8.93
N TYR A 35 38.00 24.43 10.09
CA TYR A 35 36.95 24.28 11.07
C TYR A 35 35.57 24.70 10.52
N GLN A 36 35.47 25.81 9.80
CA GLN A 36 34.25 26.26 9.13
C GLN A 36 33.76 25.23 8.11
N LEU A 37 34.67 24.66 7.29
CA LEU A 37 34.34 23.63 6.32
C LEU A 37 33.86 22.34 7.02
N TYR A 38 34.52 21.94 8.10
CA TYR A 38 34.11 20.84 8.92
C TYR A 38 32.68 21.05 9.43
N GLN A 39 32.35 22.22 9.97
CA GLN A 39 31.01 22.58 10.43
C GLN A 39 29.98 22.53 9.30
N TYR A 40 30.27 22.98 8.08
CA TYR A 40 29.34 22.89 6.94
C TYR A 40 29.02 21.47 6.55
N ILE A 41 29.95 20.53 6.68
CA ILE A 41 29.83 19.15 6.24
C ILE A 41 29.16 18.30 7.31
N PHE A 42 29.64 18.39 8.57
CA PHE A 42 29.36 17.41 9.61
C PHE A 42 28.47 17.91 10.76
N ARG A 43 28.26 19.21 10.91
CA ARG A 43 27.32 19.74 11.90
C ARG A 43 25.89 19.33 11.53
N GLN A 44 25.08 18.97 12.56
CA GLN A 44 23.67 18.72 12.40
C GLN A 44 23.00 19.91 11.72
N ASN A 45 22.25 19.62 10.63
CA ASN A 45 21.65 20.66 9.80
C ASN A 45 20.13 20.54 9.70
N VAL A 46 19.52 19.38 10.02
CA VAL A 46 18.07 19.20 10.04
C VAL A 46 17.50 19.52 11.42
N LYS A 47 16.55 20.48 11.49
CA LYS A 47 15.90 20.96 12.72
C LYS A 47 14.84 19.98 13.24
N THR A 48 14.05 19.45 12.33
CA THR A 48 12.92 18.54 12.60
C THR A 48 12.74 17.58 11.45
N ASP A 49 12.07 16.45 11.69
CA ASP A 49 11.73 15.49 10.63
C ASP A 49 10.91 16.19 9.54
N TYR A 50 11.30 16.00 8.30
CA TYR A 50 10.65 16.60 7.14
C TYR A 50 10.66 15.66 5.95
N VAL A 51 9.53 15.54 5.26
CA VAL A 51 9.42 14.75 4.04
C VAL A 51 9.57 15.68 2.83
N LEU A 52 10.68 15.52 2.13
CA LEU A 52 10.96 16.25 0.90
C LEU A 52 10.50 15.43 -0.31
N TYR A 53 9.59 15.98 -1.11
CA TYR A 53 9.21 15.44 -2.41
C TYR A 53 9.94 16.16 -3.53
N ILE A 54 10.69 15.41 -4.31
CA ILE A 54 11.35 15.88 -5.53
C ILE A 54 10.62 15.27 -6.71
N HIS A 55 9.94 16.09 -7.50
CA HIS A 55 9.16 15.65 -8.66
C HIS A 55 10.08 15.43 -9.86
N GLU A 56 9.55 14.79 -10.88
CA GLU A 56 10.23 14.67 -12.17
C GLU A 56 10.52 16.06 -12.73
N ASN A 57 11.74 16.25 -13.21
CA ASN A 57 12.25 17.51 -13.73
C ASN A 57 12.45 18.66 -12.69
N ASP A 58 12.29 18.40 -11.40
CA ASP A 58 12.70 19.40 -10.39
C ASP A 58 14.17 19.75 -10.55
N THR A 59 14.48 21.04 -10.62
CA THR A 59 15.87 21.54 -10.64
C THR A 59 16.45 21.67 -9.24
N PHE A 60 17.76 21.84 -9.14
CA PHE A 60 18.41 22.10 -7.85
C PHE A 60 17.85 23.36 -7.16
N GLU A 61 17.51 24.40 -7.94
CA GLU A 61 16.92 25.65 -7.45
C GLU A 61 15.56 25.39 -6.82
N GLN A 62 14.72 24.55 -7.44
CA GLN A 62 13.42 24.18 -6.90
C GLN A 62 13.55 23.33 -5.62
N VAL A 63 14.49 22.40 -5.55
CA VAL A 63 14.79 21.67 -4.31
C VAL A 63 15.24 22.63 -3.21
N THR A 64 16.11 23.59 -3.54
CA THR A 64 16.58 24.61 -2.60
C THR A 64 15.45 25.51 -2.11
N ALA A 65 14.54 25.91 -3.01
CA ALA A 65 13.35 26.68 -2.65
C ALA A 65 12.44 25.92 -1.65
N LYS A 66 12.12 24.64 -1.92
CA LYS A 66 11.36 23.79 -1.01
C LYS A 66 11.98 23.69 0.38
N LEU A 67 13.30 23.53 0.45
CA LEU A 67 14.05 23.50 1.72
C LEU A 67 14.06 24.86 2.44
N THR A 68 14.00 25.97 1.69
CA THR A 68 13.91 27.32 2.24
C THR A 68 12.54 27.60 2.82
N GLU A 69 11.47 27.30 2.07
CA GLU A 69 10.08 27.49 2.49
C GLU A 69 9.73 26.66 3.74
N SER A 70 10.26 25.43 3.82
CA SER A 70 10.02 24.56 4.98
C SER A 70 10.79 24.96 6.23
N ASP A 71 11.77 25.84 6.14
CA ASP A 71 12.70 26.24 7.21
C ASP A 71 13.32 25.04 7.99
N VAL A 72 13.43 23.89 7.33
CA VAL A 72 13.86 22.62 7.97
C VAL A 72 15.36 22.57 8.27
N LEU A 73 16.17 23.41 7.60
CA LEU A 73 17.61 23.41 7.75
C LEU A 73 18.10 24.55 8.69
N HIS A 74 19.09 24.25 9.53
CA HIS A 74 19.81 25.28 10.29
C HIS A 74 20.64 26.19 9.39
N SER A 75 21.20 25.62 8.30
CA SER A 75 22.05 26.37 7.36
C SER A 75 21.84 25.91 5.93
N LEU A 76 21.05 26.66 5.19
CA LEU A 76 20.92 26.51 3.74
C LEU A 76 22.24 26.78 3.01
N LYS A 77 23.07 27.72 3.54
CA LYS A 77 24.39 28.02 3.01
C LYS A 77 25.31 26.78 3.03
N ALA A 78 25.27 26.00 4.11
CA ALA A 78 26.02 24.75 4.22
C ALA A 78 25.53 23.73 3.18
N PHE A 79 24.20 23.57 3.04
CA PHE A 79 23.62 22.70 2.03
C PHE A 79 24.06 23.06 0.61
N ASN A 80 23.93 24.32 0.23
CA ASN A 80 24.31 24.80 -1.10
C ASN A 80 25.82 24.60 -1.36
N TRP A 81 26.67 24.85 -0.36
CA TRP A 81 28.12 24.67 -0.51
C TRP A 81 28.52 23.21 -0.71
N VAL A 82 27.97 22.28 0.11
CA VAL A 82 28.23 20.84 -0.01
C VAL A 82 27.65 20.28 -1.31
N SER A 83 26.43 20.69 -1.68
CA SER A 83 25.78 20.33 -2.94
C SER A 83 26.61 20.71 -4.16
N LYS A 84 27.18 21.96 -4.17
CA LYS A 84 28.07 22.41 -5.23
C LYS A 84 29.34 21.56 -5.29
N LYS A 85 29.98 21.29 -4.13
CA LYS A 85 31.19 20.47 -4.06
C LYS A 85 30.99 19.04 -4.52
N LYS A 86 29.79 18.49 -4.29
CA LYS A 86 29.40 17.13 -4.72
C LYS A 86 28.73 17.10 -6.07
N GLU A 87 28.59 18.23 -6.75
CA GLU A 87 27.94 18.34 -8.06
C GLU A 87 26.50 17.80 -8.06
N TYR A 88 25.77 17.96 -6.94
CA TYR A 88 24.41 17.46 -6.79
C TYR A 88 23.44 18.07 -7.83
N ALA A 89 23.64 19.34 -8.20
CA ALA A 89 22.83 20.00 -9.23
C ALA A 89 22.80 19.27 -10.58
N LYS A 90 23.84 18.47 -10.89
CA LYS A 90 23.89 17.66 -12.11
C LYS A 90 23.15 16.32 -12.00
N SER A 91 22.68 15.95 -10.79
CA SER A 91 22.11 14.64 -10.50
C SER A 91 21.00 14.75 -9.47
N VAL A 92 20.03 15.65 -9.70
CA VAL A 92 18.80 15.73 -8.93
C VAL A 92 17.95 14.52 -9.29
N LYS A 93 17.54 13.74 -8.29
CA LYS A 93 16.75 12.52 -8.50
C LYS A 93 15.38 12.67 -7.89
N THR A 94 14.38 12.35 -8.69
CA THR A 94 12.97 12.25 -8.27
C THR A 94 12.83 11.29 -7.10
N GLY A 95 11.99 11.64 -6.13
CA GLY A 95 11.74 10.75 -5.00
C GLY A 95 11.13 11.40 -3.78
N ARG A 96 10.79 10.56 -2.81
CA ARG A 96 10.37 10.93 -1.47
C ARG A 96 11.51 10.66 -0.49
N TYR A 97 11.99 11.71 0.17
CA TYR A 97 13.15 11.66 1.06
C TYR A 97 12.77 12.13 2.46
N LEU A 98 12.97 11.29 3.47
CA LEU A 98 12.77 11.66 4.86
C LEU A 98 14.06 12.26 5.44
N LEU A 99 14.08 13.57 5.59
CA LEU A 99 15.13 14.28 6.31
C LEU A 99 14.87 14.12 7.81
N LYS A 100 15.65 13.28 8.49
CA LYS A 100 15.50 13.06 9.93
C LYS A 100 16.21 14.14 10.73
N LYS A 101 15.60 14.58 11.83
CA LYS A 101 16.21 15.52 12.79
C LYS A 101 17.65 15.09 13.12
N GLY A 102 18.56 16.04 13.10
CA GLY A 102 19.97 15.82 13.42
C GLY A 102 20.82 15.33 12.26
N MET A 103 20.27 15.02 11.08
CA MET A 103 21.09 14.75 9.90
C MET A 103 22.00 15.93 9.59
N ASN A 104 23.26 15.62 9.26
CA ASN A 104 24.21 16.62 8.78
C ASN A 104 24.10 16.83 7.26
N THR A 105 24.71 17.89 6.78
CA THR A 105 24.61 18.27 5.36
C THR A 105 25.16 17.18 4.42
N ASN A 106 26.24 16.50 4.83
CA ASN A 106 26.81 15.41 4.03
C ASN A 106 25.87 14.25 3.84
N GLN A 107 25.14 13.88 4.90
CA GLN A 107 24.13 12.81 4.86
C GLN A 107 22.97 13.20 3.93
N ILE A 108 22.46 14.43 4.07
CA ILE A 108 21.38 14.92 3.20
C ILE A 108 21.79 14.86 1.73
N VAL A 109 22.93 15.47 1.37
CA VAL A 109 23.36 15.55 -0.03
C VAL A 109 23.68 14.16 -0.60
N ASN A 110 24.28 13.26 0.19
CA ASN A 110 24.52 11.89 -0.24
C ASN A 110 23.22 11.13 -0.51
N MET A 111 22.24 11.27 0.38
CA MET A 111 20.92 10.64 0.23
C MET A 111 20.22 11.14 -1.05
N LEU A 112 20.15 12.45 -1.25
CA LEU A 112 19.48 13.05 -2.42
C LEU A 112 20.23 12.73 -3.72
N LYS A 113 21.54 12.87 -3.76
CA LYS A 113 22.37 12.55 -4.94
C LYS A 113 22.34 11.05 -5.26
N GLY A 114 22.34 10.19 -4.23
CA GLY A 114 22.23 8.74 -4.37
C GLY A 114 20.85 8.27 -4.82
N GLY A 115 19.81 9.09 -4.67
CA GLY A 115 18.43 8.67 -4.91
C GLY A 115 17.93 7.68 -3.86
N LEU A 116 18.45 7.76 -2.62
CA LEU A 116 18.08 6.85 -1.53
C LEU A 116 16.72 7.27 -0.96
N GLN A 117 15.68 6.98 -1.71
CA GLN A 117 14.29 7.25 -1.33
C GLN A 117 13.91 6.54 -0.04
N THR A 118 13.01 7.16 0.71
CA THR A 118 12.38 6.51 1.87
C THR A 118 11.08 5.90 1.42
N PRO A 119 10.89 4.57 1.55
CA PRO A 119 9.65 3.93 1.18
C PRO A 119 8.50 4.40 2.07
N LEU A 120 7.28 4.12 1.64
CA LEU A 120 6.05 4.42 2.35
C LEU A 120 5.09 3.23 2.28
N ASN A 121 4.24 3.12 3.30
CA ASN A 121 3.22 2.08 3.35
C ASN A 121 1.98 2.51 2.58
N VAL A 122 1.61 1.72 1.57
CA VAL A 122 0.37 1.83 0.82
C VAL A 122 -0.59 0.78 1.34
N THR A 123 -1.64 1.22 2.01
CA THR A 123 -2.68 0.32 2.53
C THR A 123 -3.94 0.45 1.69
N PHE A 124 -4.43 -0.68 1.19
CA PHE A 124 -5.76 -0.75 0.60
C PHE A 124 -6.50 -1.97 1.14
N ASN A 125 -7.56 -1.72 1.85
CA ASN A 125 -8.51 -2.68 2.40
C ASN A 125 -9.93 -2.18 2.15
N ASN A 126 -10.94 -3.03 2.35
CA ASN A 126 -12.34 -2.68 2.09
C ASN A 126 -12.52 -2.06 0.70
N VAL A 127 -11.96 -2.70 -0.32
CA VAL A 127 -12.03 -2.26 -1.72
C VAL A 127 -13.13 -3.04 -2.42
N ARG A 128 -14.07 -2.32 -3.00
CA ARG A 128 -15.17 -2.93 -3.76
C ARG A 128 -14.93 -2.88 -5.25
N THR A 129 -14.56 -1.73 -5.77
CA THR A 129 -14.41 -1.49 -7.20
C THR A 129 -12.96 -1.20 -7.58
N LYS A 130 -12.64 -1.29 -8.87
CA LYS A 130 -11.32 -0.87 -9.38
C LYS A 130 -11.09 0.63 -9.19
N GLU A 131 -12.15 1.42 -9.22
CA GLU A 131 -12.13 2.85 -8.93
C GLU A 131 -11.76 3.13 -7.47
N ASP A 132 -12.28 2.34 -6.52
CA ASP A 132 -11.90 2.41 -5.11
C ASP A 132 -10.41 2.09 -4.92
N LEU A 133 -9.91 1.03 -5.59
CA LEU A 133 -8.50 0.67 -5.56
C LEU A 133 -7.63 1.81 -6.08
N ALA A 134 -7.92 2.29 -7.28
CA ALA A 134 -7.18 3.36 -7.93
C ALA A 134 -7.17 4.63 -7.07
N GLY A 135 -8.33 5.03 -6.53
CA GLY A 135 -8.45 6.20 -5.67
C GLY A 135 -7.74 6.07 -4.32
N LYS A 136 -7.58 4.84 -3.78
CA LYS A 136 -6.79 4.62 -2.56
C LYS A 136 -5.29 4.65 -2.84
N VAL A 137 -4.83 3.96 -3.87
CA VAL A 137 -3.40 3.81 -4.20
C VAL A 137 -2.80 5.12 -4.69
N SER A 138 -3.51 5.87 -5.55
CA SER A 138 -3.03 7.15 -6.10
C SER A 138 -2.80 8.25 -5.06
N LYS A 139 -3.32 8.11 -3.83
CA LYS A 139 -3.02 9.03 -2.71
C LYS A 139 -1.58 8.93 -2.20
N TYR A 140 -0.91 7.84 -2.50
CA TYR A 140 0.41 7.52 -1.97
C TYR A 140 1.52 7.54 -3.01
N LEU A 141 1.20 7.30 -4.29
CA LEU A 141 2.15 7.14 -5.37
C LEU A 141 2.08 8.31 -6.36
N VAL A 142 3.11 8.43 -7.19
CA VAL A 142 3.09 9.34 -8.34
C VAL A 142 2.07 8.88 -9.38
N ALA A 143 1.85 7.57 -9.48
CA ALA A 143 0.83 7.00 -10.35
C ALA A 143 -0.55 7.55 -9.98
N ASP A 144 -1.20 8.24 -10.90
CA ASP A 144 -2.53 8.79 -10.72
C ASP A 144 -3.62 7.70 -10.81
N SER A 145 -4.84 8.05 -10.44
CA SER A 145 -5.96 7.10 -10.45
C SER A 145 -6.30 6.62 -11.86
N LEU A 146 -6.10 7.42 -12.88
CA LEU A 146 -6.39 7.05 -14.26
C LEU A 146 -5.39 6.02 -14.79
N SER A 147 -4.09 6.21 -14.52
CA SER A 147 -3.06 5.23 -14.90
C SER A 147 -3.27 3.88 -14.24
N ILE A 148 -3.67 3.86 -12.96
CA ILE A 148 -4.01 2.62 -12.25
C ILE A 148 -5.28 1.97 -12.82
N LEU A 149 -6.31 2.75 -13.15
CA LEU A 149 -7.53 2.23 -13.80
C LEU A 149 -7.24 1.62 -15.17
N ASN A 150 -6.34 2.22 -15.94
CA ASN A 150 -5.96 1.73 -17.26
C ASN A 150 -5.34 0.33 -17.23
N LEU A 151 -4.74 -0.10 -16.10
CA LEU A 151 -4.27 -1.49 -15.92
C LEU A 151 -5.40 -2.50 -16.13
N PHE A 152 -6.63 -2.18 -15.68
CA PHE A 152 -7.79 -3.08 -15.80
C PHE A 152 -8.41 -3.12 -17.20
N SER A 153 -7.93 -2.28 -18.12
CA SER A 153 -8.32 -2.24 -19.52
C SER A 153 -7.19 -2.66 -20.47
N ASN A 154 -6.01 -2.91 -19.93
CA ASN A 154 -4.83 -3.32 -20.70
C ASN A 154 -4.82 -4.85 -20.87
N ASN A 155 -5.46 -5.33 -21.94
CA ASN A 155 -5.58 -6.76 -22.22
C ASN A 155 -4.22 -7.47 -22.38
N GLU A 156 -3.21 -6.82 -22.91
CA GLU A 156 -1.86 -7.38 -23.07
C GLU A 156 -1.23 -7.63 -21.69
N LEU A 157 -1.29 -6.65 -20.80
CA LEU A 157 -0.79 -6.77 -19.43
C LEU A 157 -1.55 -7.86 -18.65
N ILE A 158 -2.87 -7.89 -18.76
CA ILE A 158 -3.74 -8.86 -18.09
C ILE A 158 -3.36 -10.28 -18.50
N GLN A 159 -3.23 -10.53 -19.82
CA GLN A 159 -2.82 -11.83 -20.36
C GLN A 159 -1.38 -12.20 -19.97
N LYS A 160 -0.44 -11.25 -19.99
CA LYS A 160 0.93 -11.45 -19.52
C LYS A 160 0.98 -12.02 -18.09
N TYR A 161 0.06 -11.59 -17.22
CA TYR A 161 -0.01 -12.08 -15.84
C TYR A 161 -0.86 -13.35 -15.67
N GLY A 162 -1.44 -13.89 -16.75
CA GLY A 162 -2.21 -15.13 -16.74
C GLY A 162 -3.66 -14.97 -16.28
N PHE A 163 -4.25 -13.80 -16.44
CA PHE A 163 -5.63 -13.51 -16.06
C PHE A 163 -6.49 -13.16 -17.29
N THR A 164 -7.80 -13.12 -17.08
CA THR A 164 -8.78 -12.48 -17.97
C THR A 164 -9.24 -11.14 -17.36
N THR A 165 -9.97 -10.35 -18.12
CA THR A 165 -10.53 -9.09 -17.64
C THR A 165 -11.39 -9.29 -16.37
N GLU A 166 -12.14 -10.39 -16.32
CA GLU A 166 -13.02 -10.73 -15.19
C GLU A 166 -12.22 -11.16 -13.96
N THR A 167 -11.09 -11.85 -14.17
CA THR A 167 -10.30 -12.46 -13.09
C THR A 167 -9.12 -11.60 -12.64
N PHE A 168 -8.75 -10.54 -13.37
CA PHE A 168 -7.56 -9.73 -13.10
C PHE A 168 -7.55 -9.11 -11.69
N ARG A 169 -8.74 -8.76 -11.16
CA ARG A 169 -8.81 -8.21 -9.79
C ARG A 169 -8.37 -9.19 -8.70
N THR A 170 -8.33 -10.50 -8.97
CA THR A 170 -7.81 -11.50 -8.01
C THR A 170 -6.35 -11.27 -7.65
N MET A 171 -5.58 -10.62 -8.55
CA MET A 171 -4.17 -10.31 -8.36
C MET A 171 -3.94 -9.29 -7.23
N PHE A 172 -4.89 -8.39 -6.99
CA PHE A 172 -4.75 -7.29 -6.04
C PHE A 172 -5.32 -7.69 -4.67
N ILE A 173 -4.50 -8.33 -3.86
CA ILE A 173 -4.89 -8.80 -2.52
C ILE A 173 -4.82 -7.61 -1.55
N PRO A 174 -5.91 -7.27 -0.84
CA PRO A 174 -5.92 -6.18 0.14
C PRO A 174 -4.95 -6.45 1.29
N ASP A 175 -4.00 -5.53 1.51
CA ASP A 175 -3.04 -5.53 2.61
C ASP A 175 -2.32 -4.17 2.66
N THR A 176 -1.25 -4.11 3.45
CA THR A 176 -0.30 -2.98 3.48
C THR A 176 1.00 -3.40 2.83
N TYR A 177 1.41 -2.65 1.82
CA TYR A 177 2.62 -2.91 1.04
C TYR A 177 3.56 -1.71 1.07
N GLU A 178 4.84 -1.99 1.13
CA GLU A 178 5.88 -0.97 1.05
C GLU A 178 6.19 -0.64 -0.42
N PHE A 179 6.13 0.66 -0.78
CA PHE A 179 6.43 1.18 -2.11
C PHE A 179 7.32 2.41 -2.02
N TYR A 180 8.01 2.73 -3.11
CA TYR A 180 8.54 4.06 -3.32
C TYR A 180 7.45 4.98 -3.89
N TRP A 181 7.49 6.23 -3.50
CA TRP A 181 6.54 7.23 -3.99
C TRP A 181 6.53 7.36 -5.53
N THR A 182 7.69 7.14 -6.16
CA THR A 182 7.88 7.20 -7.61
C THR A 182 7.34 5.99 -8.38
N THR A 183 6.76 5.00 -7.70
CA THR A 183 6.26 3.78 -8.33
C THR A 183 5.19 4.11 -9.37
N SER A 184 5.40 3.65 -10.62
CA SER A 184 4.43 3.75 -11.71
C SER A 184 3.27 2.78 -11.56
N ALA A 185 2.24 2.91 -12.38
CA ALA A 185 1.11 1.98 -12.38
C ALA A 185 1.55 0.56 -12.77
N GLU A 186 2.43 0.43 -13.74
CA GLU A 186 2.97 -0.86 -14.20
C GLU A 186 3.83 -1.53 -13.12
N GLU A 187 4.71 -0.77 -12.47
CA GLU A 187 5.51 -1.27 -11.34
C GLU A 187 4.63 -1.67 -10.15
N PHE A 188 3.55 -0.92 -9.90
CA PHE A 188 2.54 -1.31 -8.92
C PHE A 188 1.90 -2.65 -9.28
N ALA A 189 1.47 -2.85 -10.54
CA ALA A 189 0.89 -4.11 -11.00
C ALA A 189 1.89 -5.27 -10.89
N GLU A 190 3.16 -5.05 -11.28
CA GLU A 190 4.22 -6.06 -11.17
C GLU A 190 4.45 -6.47 -9.71
N ARG A 191 4.48 -5.49 -8.79
CA ARG A 191 4.58 -5.77 -7.36
C ARG A 191 3.37 -6.55 -6.87
N MET A 192 2.14 -6.20 -7.28
CA MET A 192 0.94 -6.94 -6.90
C MET A 192 0.96 -8.37 -7.40
N LYS A 193 1.47 -8.61 -8.62
CA LYS A 193 1.65 -9.98 -9.13
C LYS A 193 2.63 -10.77 -8.26
N SER A 194 3.74 -10.17 -7.87
CA SER A 194 4.71 -10.81 -6.97
C SER A 194 4.09 -11.14 -5.61
N GLU A 195 3.28 -10.24 -5.04
CA GLU A 195 2.61 -10.48 -3.76
C GLU A 195 1.50 -11.55 -3.88
N TYR A 196 0.78 -11.58 -5.00
CA TYR A 196 -0.17 -12.65 -5.32
C TYR A 196 0.52 -14.02 -5.36
N ASP A 197 1.68 -14.12 -6.02
CA ASP A 197 2.41 -15.39 -6.13
C ASP A 197 2.96 -15.85 -4.76
N LYS A 198 3.41 -14.92 -3.92
CA LYS A 198 3.83 -15.21 -2.55
C LYS A 198 2.65 -15.65 -1.67
N PHE A 199 1.51 -14.99 -1.80
CA PHE A 199 0.30 -15.33 -1.05
C PHE A 199 -0.17 -16.75 -1.40
N TRP A 200 -0.23 -17.09 -2.69
CA TRP A 200 -0.57 -18.42 -3.18
C TRP A 200 0.62 -19.38 -3.13
N ASN A 201 1.19 -19.53 -1.94
CA ASN A 201 2.28 -20.46 -1.68
C ASN A 201 1.85 -21.94 -1.83
N ALA A 202 2.81 -22.86 -1.71
CA ALA A 202 2.56 -24.29 -1.87
C ALA A 202 1.47 -24.83 -0.93
N GLU A 203 1.41 -24.35 0.32
CA GLU A 203 0.39 -24.76 1.28
C GLU A 203 -1.02 -24.36 0.85
N ARG A 204 -1.23 -23.08 0.47
CA ARG A 204 -2.54 -22.61 0.00
C ARG A 204 -2.96 -23.27 -1.31
N ARG A 205 -2.04 -23.49 -2.24
CA ARG A 205 -2.33 -24.22 -3.48
C ARG A 205 -2.75 -25.67 -3.20
N LYS A 206 -2.07 -26.37 -2.31
CA LYS A 206 -2.44 -27.72 -1.89
C LYS A 206 -3.85 -27.76 -1.29
N LYS A 207 -4.19 -26.83 -0.39
CA LYS A 207 -5.55 -26.71 0.18
C LYS A 207 -6.61 -26.44 -0.90
N ALA A 208 -6.27 -25.64 -1.90
CA ALA A 208 -7.13 -25.37 -3.04
C ALA A 208 -7.42 -26.63 -3.85
N GLU A 209 -6.40 -27.43 -4.14
CA GLU A 209 -6.49 -28.72 -4.81
C GLU A 209 -7.36 -29.72 -4.02
N GLU A 210 -7.17 -29.79 -2.69
CA GLU A 210 -7.97 -30.67 -1.81
C GLU A 210 -9.49 -30.39 -1.84
N ILE A 211 -9.86 -29.15 -2.16
CA ILE A 211 -11.28 -28.74 -2.29
C ILE A 211 -11.73 -28.64 -3.76
N ASN A 212 -10.89 -29.01 -4.71
CA ASN A 212 -11.12 -28.95 -6.16
C ASN A 212 -11.48 -27.54 -6.68
N LEU A 213 -10.80 -26.51 -6.22
CA LEU A 213 -10.96 -25.14 -6.69
C LEU A 213 -9.58 -24.54 -7.01
N THR A 214 -9.52 -23.73 -8.06
CA THR A 214 -8.34 -22.92 -8.41
C THR A 214 -8.21 -21.70 -7.48
N PRO A 215 -7.03 -21.07 -7.39
CA PRO A 215 -6.83 -19.81 -6.68
C PRO A 215 -7.82 -18.70 -7.08
N VAL A 216 -8.17 -18.61 -8.36
CA VAL A 216 -9.13 -17.66 -8.91
C VAL A 216 -10.55 -17.95 -8.41
N GLU A 217 -10.96 -19.20 -8.45
CA GLU A 217 -12.29 -19.63 -7.98
C GLU A 217 -12.45 -19.44 -6.47
N ILE A 218 -11.41 -19.72 -5.69
CA ILE A 218 -11.40 -19.46 -4.24
C ILE A 218 -11.52 -17.96 -3.97
N THR A 219 -10.80 -17.12 -4.69
CA THR A 219 -10.89 -15.66 -4.53
C THR A 219 -12.27 -15.16 -4.97
N THR A 220 -12.85 -15.75 -6.01
CA THR A 220 -14.21 -15.45 -6.48
C THR A 220 -15.24 -15.80 -5.41
N LEU A 221 -15.18 -17.01 -4.83
CA LEU A 221 -16.06 -17.41 -3.73
C LEU A 221 -15.85 -16.53 -2.49
N ALA A 222 -14.59 -16.22 -2.13
CA ALA A 222 -14.27 -15.34 -1.02
C ALA A 222 -14.90 -13.95 -1.19
N SER A 223 -14.94 -13.42 -2.42
CA SER A 223 -15.57 -12.12 -2.69
C SER A 223 -17.08 -12.13 -2.42
N ILE A 224 -17.75 -13.26 -2.68
CA ILE A 224 -19.17 -13.45 -2.37
C ILE A 224 -19.35 -13.56 -0.86
N VAL A 225 -18.58 -14.42 -0.20
CA VAL A 225 -18.62 -14.62 1.27
C VAL A 225 -18.38 -13.31 1.99
N GLN A 226 -17.40 -12.50 1.57
CA GLN A 226 -17.10 -11.21 2.18
C GLN A 226 -18.26 -10.22 2.05
N ALA A 227 -18.98 -10.26 0.94
CA ALA A 227 -20.08 -9.33 0.70
C ALA A 227 -21.36 -9.69 1.46
N GLU A 228 -21.49 -10.93 1.95
CA GLU A 228 -22.64 -11.41 2.75
C GLU A 228 -22.49 -11.09 4.24
N ILE A 229 -21.26 -10.95 4.74
CA ILE A 229 -21.06 -10.95 6.18
C ILE A 229 -21.17 -9.58 6.84
N ALA A 230 -21.77 -9.57 8.02
CA ALA A 230 -21.64 -8.52 9.02
C ALA A 230 -20.69 -8.91 10.17
N LYS A 231 -20.49 -10.23 10.39
CA LYS A 231 -19.70 -10.79 11.50
C LYS A 231 -18.61 -11.74 10.99
N LYS A 232 -17.35 -11.42 11.24
CA LYS A 232 -16.18 -12.18 10.75
C LYS A 232 -16.14 -13.63 11.27
N GLU A 233 -16.77 -13.90 12.39
CA GLU A 233 -16.87 -15.23 13.02
C GLU A 233 -17.64 -16.23 12.16
N GLU A 234 -18.53 -15.75 11.29
CA GLU A 234 -19.34 -16.61 10.40
C GLU A 234 -18.67 -16.93 9.06
N LEU A 235 -17.50 -16.32 8.74
CA LEU A 235 -16.81 -16.48 7.45
C LEU A 235 -16.67 -17.94 7.02
N LYS A 236 -16.13 -18.80 7.88
CA LYS A 236 -15.92 -20.23 7.57
C LYS A 236 -17.23 -20.99 7.38
N ARG A 237 -18.25 -20.62 8.12
CA ARG A 237 -19.58 -21.27 8.05
C ARG A 237 -20.31 -20.89 6.78
N ILE A 238 -20.31 -19.61 6.41
CA ILE A 238 -20.89 -19.14 5.14
C ILE A 238 -20.12 -19.72 3.95
N ALA A 239 -18.78 -19.77 4.01
CA ALA A 239 -17.98 -20.45 3.01
C ALA A 239 -18.38 -21.92 2.85
N GLY A 240 -18.59 -22.65 3.97
CA GLY A 240 -19.07 -24.03 3.97
C GLY A 240 -20.45 -24.19 3.34
N LEU A 241 -21.37 -23.25 3.59
CA LEU A 241 -22.69 -23.25 2.97
C LEU A 241 -22.59 -23.15 1.44
N TYR A 242 -21.82 -22.20 0.93
CA TYR A 242 -21.63 -22.04 -0.51
C TYR A 242 -20.88 -23.22 -1.14
N MET A 243 -19.88 -23.78 -0.45
CA MET A 243 -19.22 -25.03 -0.89
C MET A 243 -20.20 -26.21 -0.98
N ASN A 244 -21.16 -26.32 -0.05
CA ASN A 244 -22.21 -27.36 -0.11
C ASN A 244 -23.12 -27.15 -1.32
N ARG A 245 -23.52 -25.92 -1.63
CA ARG A 245 -24.31 -25.60 -2.82
C ARG A 245 -23.55 -25.92 -4.11
N LEU A 246 -22.27 -25.50 -4.22
CA LEU A 246 -21.43 -25.83 -5.37
C LEU A 246 -21.31 -27.33 -5.60
N LYS A 247 -21.03 -28.12 -4.55
CA LYS A 247 -20.93 -29.59 -4.63
C LYS A 247 -22.22 -30.27 -5.08
N ARG A 248 -23.37 -29.64 -4.84
CA ARG A 248 -24.70 -30.16 -5.24
C ARG A 248 -25.18 -29.62 -6.58
N GLY A 249 -24.38 -28.77 -7.26
CA GLY A 249 -24.81 -28.09 -8.48
C GLY A 249 -25.99 -27.13 -8.26
N GLN A 250 -26.21 -26.67 -7.02
CA GLN A 250 -27.24 -25.70 -6.70
C GLN A 250 -26.81 -24.28 -7.03
N LEU A 251 -27.77 -23.47 -7.47
CA LEU A 251 -27.56 -22.03 -7.64
C LEU A 251 -27.11 -21.40 -6.32
N LEU A 252 -26.07 -20.52 -6.38
CA LEU A 252 -25.56 -19.86 -5.17
C LEU A 252 -26.59 -18.88 -4.58
N GLN A 253 -27.38 -18.21 -5.43
CA GLN A 253 -28.43 -17.26 -5.03
C GLN A 253 -27.91 -16.22 -4.03
N ALA A 254 -26.77 -15.64 -4.34
CA ALA A 254 -26.11 -14.63 -3.53
C ALA A 254 -26.51 -13.23 -3.99
N ASP A 255 -27.23 -12.48 -3.17
CA ASP A 255 -27.68 -11.12 -3.45
C ASP A 255 -26.53 -10.17 -3.89
N PRO A 256 -25.33 -10.23 -3.28
CA PRO A 256 -24.21 -9.40 -3.70
C PRO A 256 -23.81 -9.56 -5.16
N THR A 257 -23.97 -10.75 -5.73
CA THR A 257 -23.66 -10.99 -7.15
C THR A 257 -24.64 -10.28 -8.07
N VAL A 258 -25.90 -10.18 -7.66
CA VAL A 258 -26.94 -9.42 -8.39
C VAL A 258 -26.67 -7.92 -8.29
N LYS A 259 -26.30 -7.40 -7.10
CA LYS A 259 -25.89 -6.00 -6.95
C LYS A 259 -24.72 -5.64 -7.87
N TYR A 260 -23.74 -6.54 -7.96
CA TYR A 260 -22.61 -6.37 -8.85
C TYR A 260 -23.03 -6.38 -10.32
N ALA A 261 -23.91 -7.30 -10.71
CA ALA A 261 -24.46 -7.42 -12.08
C ALA A 261 -25.26 -6.16 -12.50
N VAL A 262 -26.04 -5.58 -11.57
CA VAL A 262 -26.79 -4.34 -11.78
C VAL A 262 -25.85 -3.12 -11.85
N GLY A 263 -24.71 -3.17 -11.16
CA GLY A 263 -23.76 -2.04 -11.07
C GLY A 263 -24.19 -0.97 -10.07
N ASP A 264 -25.26 -1.17 -9.30
CA ASP A 264 -25.73 -0.23 -8.28
C ASP A 264 -25.51 -0.80 -6.87
N PHE A 265 -24.45 -0.34 -6.23
CA PHE A 265 -24.10 -0.74 -4.87
C PHE A 265 -24.88 0.00 -3.78
N SER A 266 -25.67 1.00 -4.13
CA SER A 266 -26.53 1.74 -3.20
C SER A 266 -27.81 0.99 -2.85
N LEU A 267 -28.17 -0.03 -3.63
CA LEU A 267 -29.35 -0.86 -3.39
C LEU A 267 -29.32 -1.47 -2.00
N LYS A 268 -30.28 -1.11 -1.17
CA LYS A 268 -30.45 -1.69 0.18
C LYS A 268 -31.08 -3.07 0.13
N ARG A 269 -31.94 -3.34 -0.87
CA ARG A 269 -32.68 -4.58 -1.04
C ARG A 269 -32.70 -5.01 -2.51
N ILE A 270 -32.50 -6.30 -2.74
CA ILE A 270 -32.71 -6.90 -4.06
C ILE A 270 -34.20 -7.19 -4.24
N LEU A 271 -34.76 -6.70 -5.34
CA LEU A 271 -36.16 -6.92 -5.74
C LEU A 271 -36.21 -7.95 -6.87
N ASN A 272 -37.40 -8.54 -7.08
CA ASN A 272 -37.60 -9.56 -8.12
C ASN A 272 -37.18 -9.10 -9.52
N VAL A 273 -37.32 -7.81 -9.84
CA VAL A 273 -36.86 -7.22 -11.12
C VAL A 273 -35.35 -7.34 -11.28
N HIS A 274 -34.58 -7.17 -10.21
CA HIS A 274 -33.12 -7.28 -10.24
C HIS A 274 -32.67 -8.74 -10.45
N LEU A 275 -33.43 -9.73 -9.94
CA LEU A 275 -33.15 -11.16 -10.14
C LEU A 275 -33.29 -11.60 -11.60
N GLN A 276 -33.95 -10.77 -12.45
CA GLN A 276 -34.13 -11.08 -13.85
C GLN A 276 -32.99 -10.61 -14.75
N ILE A 277 -32.01 -9.87 -14.21
CA ILE A 277 -30.90 -9.35 -15.01
C ILE A 277 -30.18 -10.49 -15.74
N ASP A 278 -29.97 -10.31 -17.04
CA ASP A 278 -29.17 -11.22 -17.86
C ASP A 278 -27.71 -10.86 -17.74
N SER A 279 -27.01 -11.57 -16.85
CA SER A 279 -25.60 -11.37 -16.59
C SER A 279 -24.98 -12.69 -16.10
N PRO A 280 -23.76 -13.05 -16.53
CA PRO A 280 -23.07 -14.22 -16.04
C PRO A 280 -22.75 -14.14 -14.52
N TYR A 281 -22.82 -12.95 -13.93
CA TYR A 281 -22.69 -12.75 -12.51
C TYR A 281 -23.98 -13.01 -11.72
N ASN A 282 -25.11 -13.18 -12.38
CA ASN A 282 -26.38 -13.46 -11.69
C ASN A 282 -26.45 -14.91 -11.24
N THR A 283 -26.09 -15.18 -9.99
CA THR A 283 -26.10 -16.53 -9.39
C THR A 283 -27.49 -17.06 -9.03
N TYR A 284 -28.56 -16.32 -9.34
CA TYR A 284 -29.94 -16.82 -9.33
C TYR A 284 -30.33 -17.50 -10.64
N LYS A 285 -29.59 -17.23 -11.73
CA LYS A 285 -29.83 -17.81 -13.06
C LYS A 285 -28.72 -18.77 -13.49
N ASN A 286 -27.49 -18.49 -13.12
CA ASN A 286 -26.33 -19.26 -13.54
C ASN A 286 -25.81 -20.13 -12.39
N ALA A 287 -25.63 -21.42 -12.67
CA ALA A 287 -25.06 -22.38 -11.71
C ALA A 287 -23.54 -22.22 -11.63
N GLY A 288 -22.97 -22.56 -10.48
CA GLY A 288 -21.54 -22.45 -10.24
C GLY A 288 -21.10 -21.06 -9.78
N LEU A 289 -19.80 -20.81 -9.87
CA LEU A 289 -19.20 -19.50 -9.55
C LEU A 289 -19.38 -18.53 -10.73
N PRO A 290 -19.52 -17.23 -10.47
CA PRO A 290 -19.46 -16.22 -11.52
C PRO A 290 -18.07 -16.16 -12.17
N PRO A 291 -17.91 -15.48 -13.33
CA PRO A 291 -16.65 -15.45 -14.09
C PRO A 291 -15.44 -14.91 -13.33
N GLY A 292 -15.65 -14.13 -12.27
CA GLY A 292 -14.60 -13.56 -11.45
C GLY A 292 -15.14 -12.91 -10.17
N PRO A 293 -14.27 -12.39 -9.30
CA PRO A 293 -14.67 -11.81 -8.02
C PRO A 293 -15.46 -10.52 -8.19
N ILE A 294 -16.41 -10.29 -7.28
CA ILE A 294 -17.31 -9.11 -7.25
C ILE A 294 -16.76 -7.94 -6.40
N ASN A 295 -15.69 -8.19 -5.65
CA ASN A 295 -14.92 -7.20 -4.89
C ASN A 295 -13.47 -7.70 -4.74
N PHE A 296 -12.67 -7.03 -3.93
CA PHE A 296 -11.31 -7.44 -3.56
C PHE A 296 -11.36 -8.06 -2.15
N PRO A 297 -11.44 -9.40 -2.03
CA PRO A 297 -11.59 -10.04 -0.72
C PRO A 297 -10.32 -9.96 0.10
N GLU A 298 -10.48 -9.74 1.41
CA GLU A 298 -9.39 -9.74 2.37
C GLU A 298 -8.76 -11.15 2.51
N THR A 299 -7.48 -11.22 2.86
CA THR A 299 -6.75 -12.47 3.07
C THR A 299 -7.46 -13.40 4.07
N THR A 300 -8.04 -12.85 5.13
CA THR A 300 -8.81 -13.58 6.13
C THR A 300 -10.02 -14.30 5.53
N THR A 301 -10.66 -13.70 4.53
CA THR A 301 -11.83 -14.31 3.86
C THR A 301 -11.39 -15.38 2.88
N ILE A 302 -10.27 -15.18 2.16
CA ILE A 302 -9.68 -16.20 1.28
C ILE A 302 -9.26 -17.42 2.12
N ASP A 303 -8.59 -17.20 3.25
CA ASP A 303 -8.20 -18.27 4.18
C ASP A 303 -9.42 -18.96 4.83
N ALA A 304 -10.53 -18.24 5.03
CA ALA A 304 -11.77 -18.84 5.53
C ALA A 304 -12.40 -19.78 4.50
N VAL A 305 -12.34 -19.48 3.20
CA VAL A 305 -12.79 -20.38 2.13
C VAL A 305 -11.90 -21.61 2.06
N LEU A 306 -10.57 -21.44 2.11
CA LEU A 306 -9.61 -22.55 2.13
C LEU A 306 -9.80 -23.50 3.34
N ASN A 307 -10.30 -22.98 4.45
CA ASN A 307 -10.50 -23.71 5.71
C ASN A 307 -11.97 -23.65 6.17
N PHE A 308 -12.89 -23.80 5.22
CA PHE A 308 -14.32 -23.70 5.50
C PHE A 308 -14.81 -24.72 6.54
N GLU A 309 -15.83 -24.35 7.30
CA GLU A 309 -16.47 -25.23 8.29
C GLU A 309 -17.27 -26.34 7.58
N LYS A 310 -17.04 -27.61 7.93
CA LYS A 310 -17.76 -28.75 7.39
C LYS A 310 -19.08 -28.92 8.14
N HIS A 311 -20.19 -28.73 7.43
CA HIS A 311 -21.57 -28.91 7.94
C HIS A 311 -22.50 -29.20 6.77
N ASN A 312 -23.81 -29.36 7.04
CA ASN A 312 -24.81 -29.68 6.01
C ASN A 312 -25.72 -28.49 5.64
N TYR A 313 -25.39 -27.26 6.09
CA TYR A 313 -26.24 -26.10 5.80
C TYR A 313 -26.23 -25.75 4.31
N LEU A 314 -27.40 -25.38 3.82
CA LEU A 314 -27.63 -24.93 2.44
C LEU A 314 -28.31 -23.58 2.37
N TYR A 315 -28.84 -23.08 3.48
CA TYR A 315 -29.61 -21.85 3.58
C TYR A 315 -29.13 -21.04 4.78
N MET A 316 -29.28 -19.74 4.68
CA MET A 316 -29.10 -18.80 5.78
C MET A 316 -30.06 -17.64 5.67
N CYS A 317 -30.42 -17.02 6.77
CA CYS A 317 -31.11 -15.74 6.83
C CYS A 317 -30.66 -14.97 8.08
N ALA A 318 -30.83 -13.65 8.06
CA ALA A 318 -30.50 -12.84 9.22
C ALA A 318 -31.30 -13.29 10.47
N LYS A 319 -30.65 -13.20 11.64
CA LYS A 319 -31.32 -13.50 12.92
C LYS A 319 -32.32 -12.42 13.28
N GLU A 320 -33.41 -12.88 13.91
CA GLU A 320 -34.49 -12.05 14.40
C GLU A 320 -34.18 -11.10 15.55
N ASP A 321 -32.98 -11.23 16.16
CA ASP A 321 -32.44 -10.39 17.22
C ASP A 321 -31.68 -9.17 16.71
N PHE A 322 -31.55 -9.02 15.39
CA PHE A 322 -30.78 -7.95 14.72
C PHE A 322 -29.31 -7.86 15.14
N SER A 323 -28.74 -8.95 15.66
CA SER A 323 -27.34 -9.03 16.08
C SER A 323 -26.34 -8.94 14.93
N GLY A 324 -26.82 -9.07 13.69
CA GLY A 324 -25.99 -9.15 12.48
C GLY A 324 -25.45 -10.55 12.21
N TYR A 325 -25.84 -11.56 13.02
CA TYR A 325 -25.59 -12.98 12.76
C TYR A 325 -26.69 -13.61 11.90
N HIS A 326 -26.44 -14.83 11.42
CA HIS A 326 -27.38 -15.59 10.61
C HIS A 326 -27.92 -16.84 11.35
N ASN A 327 -29.15 -17.21 11.02
CA ASN A 327 -29.67 -18.54 11.26
C ASN A 327 -29.35 -19.40 10.03
N PHE A 328 -28.68 -20.52 10.24
CA PHE A 328 -28.31 -21.48 9.21
C PHE A 328 -29.34 -22.66 9.21
N ALA A 329 -29.59 -23.21 8.04
CA ALA A 329 -30.51 -24.31 7.87
C ALA A 329 -30.04 -25.33 6.83
N ALA A 330 -30.25 -26.62 7.09
CA ALA A 330 -29.96 -27.70 6.14
C ALA A 330 -31.10 -27.97 5.15
N THR A 331 -32.35 -27.63 5.53
CA THR A 331 -33.56 -27.85 4.75
C THR A 331 -34.28 -26.53 4.46
N LEU A 332 -35.08 -26.54 3.37
CA LEU A 332 -35.90 -25.37 3.01
C LEU A 332 -36.95 -25.07 4.07
N ASP A 333 -37.55 -26.11 4.68
CA ASP A 333 -38.58 -25.96 5.72
C ASP A 333 -38.00 -25.27 6.97
N GLU A 334 -36.80 -25.65 7.38
CA GLU A 334 -36.11 -24.99 8.48
C GLU A 334 -35.78 -23.52 8.15
N HIS A 335 -35.29 -23.26 6.93
CA HIS A 335 -35.03 -21.92 6.44
C HIS A 335 -36.30 -21.06 6.45
N ASN A 336 -37.43 -21.60 5.95
CA ASN A 336 -38.70 -20.88 5.92
C ASN A 336 -39.21 -20.53 7.32
N ARG A 337 -39.02 -21.42 8.31
CA ARG A 337 -39.32 -21.12 9.72
C ARG A 337 -38.43 -19.98 10.26
N ASN A 338 -37.14 -20.03 9.99
CA ASN A 338 -36.20 -18.98 10.42
C ASN A 338 -36.52 -17.63 9.74
N ALA A 339 -36.79 -17.65 8.45
CA ALA A 339 -37.15 -16.45 7.69
C ALA A 339 -38.50 -15.85 8.16
N ALA A 340 -39.46 -16.69 8.57
CA ALA A 340 -40.70 -16.21 9.16
C ALA A 340 -40.49 -15.48 10.50
N LYS A 341 -39.61 -16.02 11.37
CA LYS A 341 -39.24 -15.36 12.63
C LYS A 341 -38.61 -13.99 12.37
N TYR A 342 -37.70 -13.92 11.41
CA TYR A 342 -37.05 -12.65 11.05
C TYR A 342 -38.05 -11.62 10.52
N ARG A 343 -38.95 -12.02 9.59
CA ARG A 343 -40.01 -11.13 9.08
C ARG A 343 -40.92 -10.63 10.21
N ALA A 344 -41.38 -11.53 11.09
CA ALA A 344 -42.18 -11.15 12.24
C ALA A 344 -41.44 -10.16 13.20
N ALA A 345 -40.13 -10.27 13.32
CA ALA A 345 -39.34 -9.33 14.09
C ALA A 345 -39.23 -7.94 13.40
N LEU A 346 -39.08 -7.90 12.06
CA LEU A 346 -39.13 -6.65 11.28
C LEU A 346 -40.48 -5.94 11.47
N ASP A 347 -41.60 -6.69 11.33
CA ASP A 347 -42.94 -6.12 11.48
C ASP A 347 -43.19 -5.55 12.88
N ARG A 348 -42.77 -6.27 13.95
CA ARG A 348 -42.86 -5.77 15.35
C ARG A 348 -42.06 -4.46 15.59
N ASN A 349 -40.98 -4.28 14.88
CA ASN A 349 -40.11 -3.09 15.04
C ASN A 349 -40.41 -2.02 13.99
N ASN A 350 -41.44 -2.16 13.15
CA ASN A 350 -41.79 -1.24 12.07
C ASN A 350 -40.63 -0.96 11.07
N ILE A 351 -39.76 -1.94 10.85
CA ILE A 351 -38.66 -1.86 9.89
C ILE A 351 -39.18 -2.35 8.52
N LYS A 352 -39.26 -1.44 7.55
CA LYS A 352 -39.73 -1.71 6.18
C LYS A 352 -38.57 -2.01 5.21
#